data_555899cbb12d524af1b41e8d43956d9f
#
_entry.id   555899cbb12d524af1b41e8d43956d9f
#
_cell.length_a   1.000
_cell.length_b   1.000
_cell.length_c   1.000
_cell.angle_alpha   90.00
_cell.angle_beta   90.00
_cell.angle_gamma   90.00
#
_symmetry.space_group_name_H-M   'P 1'
#
loop_
_entity.id
_entity.type
_entity.pdbx_description
1 polymer ?
#
loop_
_entity_poly.entity_id
_entity_poly.type
_entity_poly.pdbx_seq_one_letter_code
_entity_poly.pdbx_strand_id
1 'polypeptide(L)'
;MAFCLKLREPLPEGLKRVFCEQIDAALHLCQHPAKQRGVTVHEVRKHLKKLRAAMRLAISAVGKNCHAKEDRCVRKIGRLISHLRDAQVRLQTFIKLRDKAAKKSKHQFFSCTEELLVLERESFSAAFAGWQKEAIPQLENVKTRLMAWPLDDLNWKQICGAVCKIYRRGQRALAKTIDDPNAENFHAWRKRVKDVWYQLRILQPLNRTVLEEMAKDVEVLGELLGTDHDL
;
A
#
# COMPACT_ATOMS: atom_id res chain seq x y z
N MET A 1 6.01 10.14 11.63
CA MET A 1 6.60 9.01 12.39
C MET A 1 7.33 8.09 11.44
N ALA A 2 8.50 7.56 11.82
CA ALA A 2 9.28 6.68 10.96
C ALA A 2 8.65 5.29 10.91
N PHE A 3 8.41 4.77 9.71
CA PHE A 3 7.89 3.40 9.48
C PHE A 3 9.03 2.38 9.67
N CYS A 4 9.50 2.21 10.89
CA CYS A 4 10.60 1.30 11.23
C CYS A 4 10.54 0.85 12.69
N LEU A 5 11.24 -0.26 13.00
CA LEU A 5 11.52 -0.69 14.36
C LEU A 5 12.51 0.28 15.02
N LYS A 6 12.60 0.28 16.34
CA LYS A 6 13.62 1.02 17.09
C LYS A 6 14.63 0.04 17.70
N LEU A 7 15.91 0.42 17.72
CA LEU A 7 16.99 -0.47 18.16
C LEU A 7 16.88 -0.95 19.62
N ARG A 8 16.23 -0.16 20.49
CA ARG A 8 16.15 -0.44 21.94
C ARG A 8 14.76 -0.88 22.40
N GLU A 9 13.83 -1.11 21.48
CA GLU A 9 12.52 -1.65 21.84
C GLU A 9 12.49 -3.18 21.67
N PRO A 10 11.81 -3.91 22.56
CA PRO A 10 11.54 -5.33 22.33
C PRO A 10 10.82 -5.54 21.00
N LEU A 11 11.16 -6.61 20.30
CA LEU A 11 10.67 -6.88 18.96
C LEU A 11 9.12 -6.98 18.87
N PRO A 12 8.44 -7.69 19.82
CA PRO A 12 6.98 -7.74 19.84
C PRO A 12 6.33 -6.36 19.95
N GLU A 13 6.79 -5.53 20.89
CA GLU A 13 6.28 -4.18 21.15
C GLU A 13 6.53 -3.26 19.96
N GLY A 14 7.73 -3.33 19.40
CA GLY A 14 8.10 -2.56 18.20
C GLY A 14 7.20 -2.87 17.01
N LEU A 15 6.89 -4.15 16.80
CA LEU A 15 6.01 -4.54 15.70
C LEU A 15 4.55 -4.14 15.98
N LYS A 16 4.04 -4.31 17.21
CA LYS A 16 2.71 -3.82 17.63
C LYS A 16 2.61 -2.30 17.46
N ARG A 17 3.64 -1.54 17.87
CA ARG A 17 3.72 -0.09 17.65
C ARG A 17 3.63 0.27 16.16
N VAL A 18 4.39 -0.42 15.30
CA VAL A 18 4.32 -0.19 13.85
C VAL A 18 2.90 -0.46 13.31
N PHE A 19 2.21 -1.49 13.78
CA PHE A 19 0.82 -1.72 13.41
C PHE A 19 -0.08 -0.56 13.80
N CYS A 20 -0.01 -0.12 15.08
CA CYS A 20 -0.78 1.00 15.59
C CYS A 20 -0.54 2.27 14.78
N GLU A 21 0.71 2.65 14.59
CA GLU A 21 1.07 3.87 13.85
C GLU A 21 0.48 3.89 12.43
N GLN A 22 0.44 2.74 11.73
CA GLN A 22 -0.14 2.68 10.39
C GLN A 22 -1.67 2.76 10.42
N ILE A 23 -2.31 2.14 11.41
CA ILE A 23 -3.78 2.19 11.55
C ILE A 23 -4.21 3.58 12.01
N ASP A 24 -3.53 4.16 13.00
CA ASP A 24 -3.84 5.49 13.52
C ASP A 24 -3.67 6.58 12.45
N ALA A 25 -2.62 6.47 11.64
CA ALA A 25 -2.45 7.36 10.50
C ALA A 25 -3.58 7.20 9.46
N ALA A 26 -4.02 5.98 9.19
CA ALA A 26 -5.15 5.72 8.30
C ALA A 26 -6.46 6.26 8.89
N LEU A 27 -6.72 6.04 10.18
CA LEU A 27 -7.89 6.57 10.90
C LEU A 27 -7.91 8.09 10.90
N HIS A 28 -6.78 8.72 11.22
CA HIS A 28 -6.65 10.19 11.20
C HIS A 28 -6.98 10.77 9.82
N LEU A 29 -6.47 10.14 8.74
CA LEU A 29 -6.79 10.55 7.37
C LEU A 29 -8.26 10.34 7.01
N CYS A 30 -8.92 9.31 7.55
CA CYS A 30 -10.35 9.10 7.38
C CYS A 30 -11.16 10.18 8.10
N GLN A 31 -10.77 10.55 9.32
CA GLN A 31 -11.46 11.53 10.16
C GLN A 31 -11.21 12.97 9.69
N HIS A 32 -10.03 13.27 9.18
CA HIS A 32 -9.57 14.59 8.72
C HIS A 32 -9.11 14.53 7.25
N PRO A 33 -10.02 14.34 6.31
CA PRO A 33 -9.66 14.19 4.91
C PRO A 33 -9.13 15.51 4.32
N ALA A 34 -8.11 15.41 3.45
CA ALA A 34 -7.62 16.55 2.69
C ALA A 34 -8.72 17.14 1.80
N LYS A 35 -8.60 18.44 1.45
CA LYS A 35 -9.52 19.11 0.51
C LYS A 35 -9.68 18.29 -0.79
N GLN A 36 -8.56 17.78 -1.33
CA GLN A 36 -8.57 16.82 -2.42
C GLN A 36 -8.67 15.40 -1.85
N ARG A 37 -9.90 14.89 -1.73
CA ARG A 37 -10.20 13.56 -1.15
C ARG A 37 -9.40 12.41 -1.77
N GLY A 38 -9.01 12.55 -3.01
CA GLY A 38 -8.17 11.55 -3.66
C GLY A 38 -6.75 11.45 -3.10
N VAL A 39 -6.21 12.53 -2.51
CA VAL A 39 -4.95 12.46 -1.76
C VAL A 39 -5.16 11.60 -0.52
N THR A 40 -6.26 11.81 0.20
CA THR A 40 -6.66 10.98 1.34
C THR A 40 -6.76 9.50 0.97
N VAL A 41 -7.47 9.19 -0.13
CA VAL A 41 -7.57 7.82 -0.67
C VAL A 41 -6.21 7.21 -0.91
N HIS A 42 -5.31 7.95 -1.55
CA HIS A 42 -3.96 7.48 -1.86
C HIS A 42 -3.17 7.18 -0.58
N GLU A 43 -3.14 8.10 0.37
CA GLU A 43 -2.37 7.94 1.59
C GLU A 43 -2.94 6.83 2.49
N VAL A 44 -4.27 6.72 2.63
CA VAL A 44 -4.87 5.59 3.37
C VAL A 44 -4.45 4.25 2.75
N ARG A 45 -4.55 4.09 1.42
CA ARG A 45 -4.10 2.86 0.75
C ARG A 45 -2.64 2.55 0.99
N LYS A 46 -1.80 3.58 1.06
CA LYS A 46 -0.37 3.46 1.36
C LYS A 46 -0.14 2.94 2.78
N HIS A 47 -0.87 3.47 3.78
CA HIS A 47 -0.82 2.97 5.15
C HIS A 47 -1.32 1.52 5.26
N LEU A 48 -2.39 1.15 4.57
CA LEU A 48 -2.88 -0.24 4.53
C LEU A 48 -1.86 -1.20 3.89
N LYS A 49 -1.12 -0.77 2.86
CA LYS A 49 -0.04 -1.58 2.27
C LYS A 49 1.13 -1.76 3.25
N LYS A 50 1.53 -0.69 3.94
CA LYS A 50 2.57 -0.74 4.98
C LYS A 50 2.17 -1.67 6.13
N LEU A 51 0.94 -1.54 6.65
CA LEU A 51 0.40 -2.41 7.67
C LEU A 51 0.48 -3.88 7.25
N ARG A 52 0.02 -4.21 6.07
CA ARG A 52 0.06 -5.58 5.54
C ARG A 52 1.47 -6.12 5.38
N ALA A 53 2.43 -5.28 4.99
CA ALA A 53 3.84 -5.68 4.91
C ALA A 53 4.41 -5.98 6.31
N ALA A 54 4.08 -5.17 7.31
CA ALA A 54 4.46 -5.40 8.70
C ALA A 54 3.80 -6.67 9.29
N MET A 55 2.51 -6.88 9.06
CA MET A 55 1.79 -8.09 9.50
C MET A 55 2.42 -9.39 8.98
N ARG A 56 3.00 -9.38 7.77
CA ARG A 56 3.68 -10.55 7.21
C ARG A 56 4.93 -10.95 7.98
N LEU A 57 5.57 -10.04 8.71
CA LEU A 57 6.71 -10.36 9.57
C LEU A 57 6.30 -11.23 10.77
N ALA A 58 5.05 -11.12 11.21
CA ALA A 58 4.51 -11.86 12.35
C ALA A 58 3.87 -13.23 12.00
N ILE A 59 3.83 -13.63 10.72
CA ILE A 59 3.09 -14.85 10.31
C ILE A 59 3.50 -16.10 11.07
N SER A 60 4.77 -16.25 11.39
CA SER A 60 5.28 -17.41 12.10
C SER A 60 4.85 -17.47 13.57
N ALA A 61 4.64 -16.32 14.20
CA ALA A 61 4.17 -16.24 15.58
C ALA A 61 2.64 -16.45 15.67
N VAL A 62 1.87 -15.79 14.80
CA VAL A 62 0.40 -15.81 14.89
C VAL A 62 -0.27 -16.94 14.10
N GLY A 63 0.48 -17.61 13.24
CA GLY A 63 -0.03 -18.64 12.35
C GLY A 63 -0.70 -18.09 11.07
N LYS A 64 -0.73 -18.94 10.03
CA LYS A 64 -1.22 -18.57 8.69
C LYS A 64 -2.69 -18.16 8.69
N ASN A 65 -3.54 -18.87 9.45
CA ASN A 65 -4.99 -18.64 9.46
C ASN A 65 -5.35 -17.29 10.11
N CYS A 66 -4.75 -16.99 11.26
CA CYS A 66 -4.94 -15.73 11.96
C CYS A 66 -4.48 -14.55 11.09
N HIS A 67 -3.25 -14.63 10.54
CA HIS A 67 -2.76 -13.62 9.59
C HIS A 67 -3.69 -13.47 8.37
N ALA A 68 -4.14 -14.56 7.75
CA ALA A 68 -4.98 -14.51 6.55
C ALA A 68 -6.34 -13.84 6.81
N LYS A 69 -6.91 -14.06 7.99
CA LYS A 69 -8.15 -13.40 8.43
C LYS A 69 -7.97 -11.88 8.45
N GLU A 70 -6.96 -11.39 9.15
CA GLU A 70 -6.72 -9.95 9.28
C GLU A 70 -6.25 -9.32 7.95
N ASP A 71 -5.37 -9.99 7.18
CA ASP A 71 -4.97 -9.51 5.85
C ASP A 71 -6.18 -9.37 4.91
N ARG A 72 -7.18 -10.25 5.04
CA ARG A 72 -8.44 -10.16 4.27
C ARG A 72 -9.27 -8.95 4.70
N CYS A 73 -9.37 -8.66 6.02
CA CYS A 73 -10.06 -7.48 6.53
C CYS A 73 -9.41 -6.20 6.01
N VAL A 74 -8.09 -6.07 6.15
CA VAL A 74 -7.34 -4.89 5.67
C VAL A 74 -7.47 -4.74 4.15
N ARG A 75 -7.45 -5.85 3.39
CA ARG A 75 -7.69 -5.81 1.94
C ARG A 75 -9.10 -5.36 1.59
N LYS A 76 -10.11 -5.80 2.34
CA LYS A 76 -11.51 -5.39 2.12
C LYS A 76 -11.64 -3.87 2.24
N ILE A 77 -11.10 -3.28 3.32
CA ILE A 77 -11.09 -1.82 3.53
C ILE A 77 -10.42 -1.11 2.33
N GLY A 78 -9.27 -1.62 1.87
CA GLY A 78 -8.57 -1.07 0.71
C GLY A 78 -9.31 -1.24 -0.62
N ARG A 79 -10.10 -2.30 -0.80
CA ARG A 79 -10.90 -2.53 -2.03
C ARG A 79 -12.10 -1.60 -2.13
N LEU A 80 -12.79 -1.36 -1.02
CA LEU A 80 -13.93 -0.44 -0.98
C LEU A 80 -13.57 0.96 -1.53
N ILE A 81 -12.32 1.37 -1.40
CA ILE A 81 -11.82 2.65 -1.88
C ILE A 81 -11.14 2.58 -3.28
N SER A 82 -11.00 1.38 -3.86
CA SER A 82 -10.27 1.21 -5.14
C SER A 82 -10.93 1.94 -6.29
N HIS A 83 -12.25 1.82 -6.43
CA HIS A 83 -13.01 2.49 -7.50
C HIS A 83 -12.81 4.01 -7.47
N LEU A 84 -12.75 4.58 -6.26
CA LEU A 84 -12.51 6.00 -6.08
C LEU A 84 -11.10 6.40 -6.53
N ARG A 85 -10.10 5.54 -6.32
CA ARG A 85 -8.75 5.79 -6.80
C ARG A 85 -8.64 5.69 -8.31
N ASP A 86 -9.28 4.68 -8.89
CA ASP A 86 -9.24 4.45 -10.33
C ASP A 86 -9.91 5.60 -11.10
N ALA A 87 -11.05 6.10 -10.62
CA ALA A 87 -11.70 7.31 -11.16
C ALA A 87 -10.77 8.53 -11.08
N GLN A 88 -10.11 8.74 -9.96
CA GLN A 88 -9.18 9.86 -9.79
C GLN A 88 -7.95 9.74 -10.70
N VAL A 89 -7.38 8.55 -10.85
CA VAL A 89 -6.23 8.32 -11.75
C VAL A 89 -6.64 8.62 -13.19
N ARG A 90 -7.80 8.13 -13.64
CA ARG A 90 -8.35 8.43 -14.97
C ARG A 90 -8.48 9.93 -15.20
N LEU A 91 -9.07 10.65 -14.24
CA LEU A 91 -9.19 12.11 -14.32
C LEU A 91 -7.84 12.81 -14.43
N GLN A 92 -6.88 12.45 -13.59
CA GLN A 92 -5.54 13.04 -13.61
C GLN A 92 -4.80 12.74 -14.94
N THR A 93 -4.92 11.51 -15.44
CA THR A 93 -4.33 11.10 -16.72
C THR A 93 -4.96 11.86 -17.87
N PHE A 94 -6.30 12.00 -17.87
CA PHE A 94 -7.02 12.77 -18.87
C PHE A 94 -6.59 14.24 -18.89
N ILE A 95 -6.52 14.91 -17.72
CA ILE A 95 -6.05 16.30 -17.62
C ILE A 95 -4.64 16.43 -18.19
N LYS A 96 -3.73 15.52 -17.85
CA LYS A 96 -2.36 15.53 -18.39
C LYS A 96 -2.32 15.36 -19.91
N LEU A 97 -3.16 14.47 -20.46
CA LEU A 97 -3.26 14.25 -21.92
C LEU A 97 -3.85 15.45 -22.62
N ARG A 98 -4.92 16.04 -22.06
CA ARG A 98 -5.52 17.28 -22.57
C ARG A 98 -4.50 18.41 -22.62
N ASP A 99 -3.76 18.64 -21.54
CA ASP A 99 -2.78 19.72 -21.46
C ASP A 99 -1.60 19.51 -22.42
N LYS A 100 -1.21 18.25 -22.69
CA LYS A 100 -0.23 17.92 -23.72
C LYS A 100 -0.81 18.15 -25.14
N ALA A 101 -2.05 17.78 -25.38
CA ALA A 101 -2.72 17.97 -26.67
C ALA A 101 -3.00 19.46 -26.98
N ALA A 102 -3.42 20.22 -25.96
CA ALA A 102 -3.66 21.66 -26.08
C ALA A 102 -2.38 22.44 -26.46
N LYS A 103 -1.21 21.98 -26.10
CA LYS A 103 0.07 22.54 -26.53
C LYS A 103 0.40 22.25 -27.99
N LYS A 104 -0.21 21.22 -28.60
CA LYS A 104 0.07 20.78 -29.98
C LYS A 104 -1.05 21.15 -30.99
N SER A 105 -2.28 21.36 -30.52
CA SER A 105 -3.44 21.58 -31.38
C SER A 105 -4.47 22.49 -30.70
N LYS A 106 -5.02 23.45 -31.45
CA LYS A 106 -6.03 24.44 -30.99
C LYS A 106 -7.49 23.89 -30.96
N HIS A 107 -7.71 22.57 -30.99
CA HIS A 107 -9.06 22.03 -31.14
C HIS A 107 -9.73 21.63 -29.81
N GLN A 108 -11.00 22.05 -29.72
CA GLN A 108 -11.93 22.02 -28.58
C GLN A 108 -12.62 20.64 -28.37
N PHE A 109 -11.91 19.54 -28.62
CA PHE A 109 -12.49 18.17 -28.64
C PHE A 109 -12.80 17.55 -27.25
N PHE A 110 -12.63 18.30 -26.16
CA PHE A 110 -12.61 17.68 -24.80
C PHE A 110 -13.80 18.07 -23.90
N SER A 111 -14.78 18.88 -24.33
CA SER A 111 -15.85 19.39 -23.47
C SER A 111 -16.74 18.27 -22.88
N CYS A 112 -17.27 17.38 -23.74
CA CYS A 112 -18.13 16.28 -23.25
C CYS A 112 -17.43 15.32 -22.30
N THR A 113 -16.12 15.12 -22.51
CA THR A 113 -15.33 14.23 -21.61
C THR A 113 -15.07 14.92 -20.27
N GLU A 114 -14.92 16.22 -20.26
CA GLU A 114 -14.81 17.01 -19.03
C GLU A 114 -16.09 16.97 -18.19
N GLU A 115 -17.25 17.10 -18.79
CA GLU A 115 -18.54 16.99 -18.11
C GLU A 115 -18.74 15.62 -17.45
N LEU A 116 -18.43 14.53 -18.16
CA LEU A 116 -18.48 13.18 -17.62
C LEU A 116 -17.53 12.99 -16.43
N LEU A 117 -16.34 13.58 -16.49
CA LEU A 117 -15.36 13.51 -15.40
C LEU A 117 -15.75 14.37 -14.20
N VAL A 118 -16.47 15.47 -14.39
CA VAL A 118 -17.07 16.27 -13.31
C VAL A 118 -18.15 15.45 -12.59
N LEU A 119 -19.05 14.81 -13.33
CA LEU A 119 -20.09 13.93 -12.78
C LEU A 119 -19.48 12.75 -11.99
N GLU A 120 -18.42 12.11 -12.52
CA GLU A 120 -17.67 11.09 -11.82
C GLU A 120 -17.04 11.62 -10.51
N ARG A 121 -16.61 12.87 -10.48
CA ARG A 121 -16.04 13.55 -9.32
C ARG A 121 -17.08 13.88 -8.24
N GLU A 122 -18.29 14.21 -8.63
CA GLU A 122 -19.41 14.44 -7.71
C GLU A 122 -19.88 13.11 -7.07
N SER A 123 -20.03 12.07 -7.87
CA SER A 123 -20.35 10.73 -7.37
C SER A 123 -19.28 10.19 -6.40
N PHE A 124 -18.02 10.56 -6.64
CA PHE A 124 -16.90 10.27 -5.76
C PHE A 124 -17.11 10.81 -4.33
N SER A 125 -17.68 11.99 -4.18
CA SER A 125 -17.87 12.61 -2.87
C SER A 125 -18.85 11.84 -1.98
N ALA A 126 -19.96 11.38 -2.54
CA ALA A 126 -20.94 10.56 -1.83
C ALA A 126 -20.40 9.18 -1.47
N ALA A 127 -19.74 8.54 -2.44
CA ALA A 127 -19.10 7.24 -2.24
C ALA A 127 -17.96 7.30 -1.20
N PHE A 128 -17.20 8.40 -1.15
CA PHE A 128 -16.17 8.61 -0.13
C PHE A 128 -16.77 8.71 1.28
N ALA A 129 -17.87 9.43 1.46
CA ALA A 129 -18.54 9.54 2.77
C ALA A 129 -19.12 8.18 3.24
N GLY A 130 -19.69 7.40 2.33
CA GLY A 130 -20.14 6.03 2.61
C GLY A 130 -18.97 5.14 3.04
N TRP A 131 -17.85 5.21 2.30
CA TRP A 131 -16.64 4.45 2.65
C TRP A 131 -16.08 4.84 4.02
N GLN A 132 -16.05 6.11 4.39
CA GLN A 132 -15.57 6.54 5.72
C GLN A 132 -16.37 5.89 6.85
N LYS A 133 -17.69 5.87 6.73
CA LYS A 133 -18.59 5.25 7.74
C LYS A 133 -18.29 3.76 7.93
N GLU A 134 -17.93 3.06 6.87
CA GLU A 134 -17.59 1.64 6.95
C GLU A 134 -16.14 1.39 7.38
N ALA A 135 -15.19 2.19 6.90
CA ALA A 135 -13.76 1.96 7.08
C ALA A 135 -13.32 2.24 8.52
N ILE A 136 -13.82 3.30 9.14
CA ILE A 136 -13.39 3.71 10.49
C ILE A 136 -13.63 2.58 11.51
N PRO A 137 -14.86 2.05 11.72
CA PRO A 137 -15.07 0.99 12.69
C PRO A 137 -14.34 -0.31 12.32
N GLN A 138 -14.14 -0.59 11.02
CA GLN A 138 -13.37 -1.77 10.61
C GLN A 138 -11.89 -1.62 10.96
N LEU A 139 -11.30 -0.42 10.81
CA LEU A 139 -9.90 -0.14 11.19
C LEU A 139 -9.71 -0.23 12.70
N GLU A 140 -10.63 0.31 13.49
CA GLU A 140 -10.60 0.21 14.97
C GLU A 140 -10.65 -1.25 15.43
N ASN A 141 -11.54 -2.03 14.84
CA ASN A 141 -11.64 -3.47 15.11
C ASN A 141 -10.36 -4.23 14.71
N VAL A 142 -9.75 -3.90 13.57
CA VAL A 142 -8.46 -4.48 13.16
C VAL A 142 -7.38 -4.10 14.16
N LYS A 143 -7.33 -2.84 14.62
CA LYS A 143 -6.37 -2.38 15.63
C LYS A 143 -6.46 -3.22 16.91
N THR A 144 -7.65 -3.35 17.47
CA THR A 144 -7.90 -4.14 18.69
C THR A 144 -7.40 -5.58 18.54
N ARG A 145 -7.74 -6.24 17.41
CA ARG A 145 -7.33 -7.64 17.19
C ARG A 145 -5.82 -7.78 16.96
N LEU A 146 -5.16 -6.85 16.27
CA LEU A 146 -3.70 -6.88 16.06
C LEU A 146 -2.94 -6.64 17.36
N MET A 147 -3.48 -5.81 18.26
CA MET A 147 -2.88 -5.62 19.59
C MET A 147 -2.95 -6.88 20.46
N ALA A 148 -4.00 -7.69 20.27
CA ALA A 148 -4.16 -8.98 20.94
C ALA A 148 -3.36 -10.13 20.29
N TRP A 149 -2.60 -9.88 19.22
CA TRP A 149 -1.78 -10.93 18.61
C TRP A 149 -0.71 -11.44 19.59
N PRO A 150 -0.56 -12.78 19.74
CA PRO A 150 0.45 -13.39 20.60
C PRO A 150 1.81 -13.28 19.92
N LEU A 151 2.53 -12.20 20.19
CA LEU A 151 3.86 -11.93 19.62
C LEU A 151 5.00 -12.15 20.62
N ASP A 152 4.72 -12.60 21.84
CA ASP A 152 5.68 -12.70 22.93
C ASP A 152 6.89 -13.59 22.57
N ASP A 153 6.65 -14.66 21.80
CA ASP A 153 7.69 -15.58 21.32
C ASP A 153 8.31 -15.16 19.98
N LEU A 154 7.93 -13.98 19.45
CA LEU A 154 8.48 -13.50 18.17
C LEU A 154 9.96 -13.15 18.29
N ASN A 155 10.78 -13.75 17.43
CA ASN A 155 12.23 -13.59 17.45
C ASN A 155 12.80 -13.26 16.06
N TRP A 156 14.07 -12.87 16.04
CA TRP A 156 14.75 -12.45 14.81
C TRP A 156 14.83 -13.56 13.75
N LYS A 157 14.97 -14.83 14.15
CA LYS A 157 14.99 -15.96 13.21
C LYS A 157 13.69 -16.05 12.43
N GLN A 158 12.56 -15.81 13.09
CA GLN A 158 11.24 -15.80 12.48
C GLN A 158 11.07 -14.60 11.54
N ILE A 159 11.54 -13.40 11.93
CA ILE A 159 11.55 -12.21 11.07
C ILE A 159 12.37 -12.45 9.81
N CYS A 160 13.62 -12.92 9.97
CA CYS A 160 14.48 -13.25 8.84
C CYS A 160 13.82 -14.28 7.90
N GLY A 161 13.22 -15.33 8.47
CA GLY A 161 12.47 -16.32 7.71
C GLY A 161 11.30 -15.74 6.91
N ALA A 162 10.58 -14.77 7.48
CA ALA A 162 9.49 -14.08 6.79
C ALA A 162 10.01 -13.22 5.62
N VAL A 163 11.08 -12.46 5.84
CA VAL A 163 11.73 -11.65 4.79
C VAL A 163 12.24 -12.53 3.66
N CYS A 164 13.01 -13.59 3.97
CA CYS A 164 13.51 -14.54 2.98
C CYS A 164 12.40 -15.17 2.15
N LYS A 165 11.27 -15.49 2.78
CA LYS A 165 10.11 -16.04 2.07
C LYS A 165 9.50 -15.05 1.07
N ILE A 166 9.40 -13.78 1.42
CA ILE A 166 8.90 -12.74 0.51
C ILE A 166 9.89 -12.50 -0.62
N TYR A 167 11.19 -12.42 -0.33
CA TYR A 167 12.24 -12.29 -1.33
C TYR A 167 12.19 -13.44 -2.36
N ARG A 168 12.16 -14.70 -1.89
CA ARG A 168 12.04 -15.87 -2.78
C ARG A 168 10.76 -15.85 -3.63
N ARG A 169 9.66 -15.29 -3.12
CA ARG A 169 8.45 -15.07 -3.92
C ARG A 169 8.66 -14.01 -4.99
N GLY A 170 9.47 -12.99 -4.70
CA GLY A 170 9.88 -11.97 -5.67
C GLY A 170 10.71 -12.57 -6.81
N GLN A 171 11.70 -13.41 -6.47
CA GLN A 171 12.54 -14.12 -7.46
C GLN A 171 11.69 -15.03 -8.38
N ARG A 172 10.74 -15.79 -7.81
CA ARG A 172 9.84 -16.61 -8.64
C ARG A 172 8.93 -15.78 -9.54
N ALA A 173 8.45 -14.64 -9.05
CA ALA A 173 7.63 -13.75 -9.86
C ALA A 173 8.46 -13.12 -10.99
N LEU A 174 9.72 -12.76 -10.74
CA LEU A 174 10.66 -12.31 -11.78
C LEU A 174 10.87 -13.40 -12.85
N ALA A 175 11.23 -14.62 -12.43
CA ALA A 175 11.43 -15.74 -13.38
C ALA A 175 10.19 -15.93 -14.26
N LYS A 176 8.99 -15.99 -13.65
CA LYS A 176 7.75 -16.08 -14.42
C LYS A 176 7.54 -14.92 -15.39
N THR A 177 7.94 -13.70 -15.01
CA THR A 177 7.82 -12.51 -15.88
C THR A 177 8.79 -12.57 -17.04
N ILE A 178 9.98 -13.15 -16.84
CA ILE A 178 10.96 -13.37 -17.92
C ILE A 178 10.44 -14.43 -18.91
N ASP A 179 9.88 -15.53 -18.39
CA ASP A 179 9.35 -16.63 -19.21
C ASP A 179 8.10 -16.21 -20.01
N ASP A 180 7.25 -15.34 -19.38
CA ASP A 180 5.98 -14.89 -19.97
C ASP A 180 5.78 -13.40 -19.64
N PRO A 181 6.34 -12.47 -20.45
CA PRO A 181 6.32 -11.03 -20.20
C PRO A 181 4.96 -10.41 -20.57
N ASN A 182 4.00 -10.48 -19.63
CA ASN A 182 2.69 -9.85 -19.75
C ASN A 182 2.38 -8.93 -18.56
N ALA A 183 1.39 -8.04 -18.73
CA ALA A 183 1.03 -7.05 -17.71
C ALA A 183 0.67 -7.68 -16.35
N GLU A 184 0.03 -8.86 -16.34
CA GLU A 184 -0.35 -9.55 -15.10
C GLU A 184 0.90 -10.03 -14.33
N ASN A 185 1.87 -10.62 -15.02
CA ASN A 185 3.12 -11.10 -14.43
C ASN A 185 3.98 -9.94 -13.93
N PHE A 186 4.14 -8.85 -14.70
CA PHE A 186 4.80 -7.63 -14.25
C PHE A 186 4.12 -7.05 -13.00
N HIS A 187 2.80 -6.98 -12.97
CA HIS A 187 2.05 -6.51 -11.80
C HIS A 187 2.23 -7.43 -10.58
N ALA A 188 2.24 -8.76 -10.78
CA ALA A 188 2.49 -9.73 -9.73
C ALA A 188 3.91 -9.57 -9.14
N TRP A 189 4.92 -9.38 -10.00
CA TRP A 189 6.30 -9.13 -9.59
C TRP A 189 6.42 -7.80 -8.84
N ARG A 190 5.88 -6.71 -9.38
CA ARG A 190 5.85 -5.40 -8.72
C ARG A 190 5.27 -5.44 -7.31
N LYS A 191 4.21 -6.23 -7.07
CA LYS A 191 3.66 -6.44 -5.72
C LYS A 191 4.70 -7.02 -4.77
N ARG A 192 5.52 -7.97 -5.22
CA ARG A 192 6.57 -8.58 -4.39
C ARG A 192 7.71 -7.61 -4.13
N VAL A 193 8.13 -6.85 -5.13
CA VAL A 193 9.14 -5.78 -5.00
C VAL A 193 8.69 -4.77 -3.94
N LYS A 194 7.46 -4.26 -3.99
CA LYS A 194 6.94 -3.34 -2.97
C LYS A 194 6.80 -3.99 -1.57
N ASP A 195 6.48 -5.28 -1.48
CA ASP A 195 6.45 -6.00 -0.20
C ASP A 195 7.87 -6.06 0.43
N VAL A 196 8.91 -6.36 -0.36
CA VAL A 196 10.33 -6.36 0.08
C VAL A 196 10.73 -4.95 0.51
N TRP A 197 10.44 -3.94 -0.29
CA TRP A 197 10.76 -2.55 0.02
C TRP A 197 10.20 -2.09 1.37
N TYR A 198 8.93 -2.37 1.65
CA TYR A 198 8.34 -2.05 2.94
C TYR A 198 9.01 -2.79 4.10
N GLN A 199 9.38 -4.07 3.91
CA GLN A 199 10.06 -4.85 4.96
C GLN A 199 11.47 -4.32 5.23
N LEU A 200 12.24 -3.96 4.20
CA LEU A 200 13.54 -3.33 4.35
C LEU A 200 13.44 -2.03 5.15
N ARG A 201 12.44 -1.20 4.88
CA ARG A 201 12.20 0.05 5.62
C ARG A 201 11.84 -0.19 7.08
N ILE A 202 11.10 -1.24 7.41
CA ILE A 202 10.80 -1.60 8.81
C ILE A 202 12.08 -1.99 9.54
N LEU A 203 12.97 -2.70 8.88
CA LEU A 203 14.20 -3.25 9.44
C LEU A 203 15.42 -2.32 9.33
N GLN A 204 15.30 -1.21 8.61
CA GLN A 204 16.39 -0.27 8.31
C GLN A 204 17.26 0.12 9.52
N PRO A 205 16.74 0.36 10.74
CA PRO A 205 17.58 0.72 11.88
C PRO A 205 18.56 -0.35 12.34
N LEU A 206 18.34 -1.62 11.97
CA LEU A 206 19.24 -2.73 12.36
C LEU A 206 20.62 -2.66 11.70
N ASN A 207 20.65 -2.22 10.46
CA ASN A 207 21.87 -1.91 9.72
C ASN A 207 21.54 -0.81 8.70
N ARG A 208 21.65 0.43 9.16
CA ARG A 208 21.18 1.58 8.38
C ARG A 208 21.83 1.66 7.00
N THR A 209 23.15 1.50 6.94
CA THR A 209 23.90 1.65 5.67
C THR A 209 23.42 0.63 4.63
N VAL A 210 23.47 -0.65 4.97
CA VAL A 210 23.15 -1.73 4.03
C VAL A 210 21.66 -1.74 3.67
N LEU A 211 20.77 -1.65 4.67
CA LEU A 211 19.34 -1.77 4.42
C LEU A 211 18.74 -0.52 3.78
N GLU A 212 19.36 0.65 3.95
CA GLU A 212 18.96 1.88 3.25
C GLU A 212 19.32 1.82 1.77
N GLU A 213 20.54 1.37 1.42
CA GLU A 213 20.94 1.16 0.04
C GLU A 213 20.05 0.14 -0.66
N MET A 214 19.87 -1.03 -0.06
CA MET A 214 18.95 -2.05 -0.60
C MET A 214 17.52 -1.52 -0.78
N ALA A 215 17.03 -0.70 0.16
CA ALA A 215 15.70 -0.12 0.06
C ALA A 215 15.59 0.87 -1.11
N LYS A 216 16.64 1.66 -1.38
CA LYS A 216 16.71 2.58 -2.54
C LYS A 216 16.68 1.82 -3.86
N ASP A 217 17.49 0.77 -4.00
CA ASP A 217 17.52 -0.04 -5.21
C ASP A 217 16.16 -0.70 -5.50
N VAL A 218 15.55 -1.27 -4.46
CA VAL A 218 14.22 -1.90 -4.56
C VAL A 218 13.12 -0.85 -4.81
N GLU A 219 13.29 0.39 -4.35
CA GLU A 219 12.39 1.51 -4.64
C GLU A 219 12.44 1.87 -6.12
N VAL A 220 13.64 2.08 -6.67
CA VAL A 220 13.87 2.37 -8.10
C VAL A 220 13.26 1.27 -8.97
N LEU A 221 13.54 -0.01 -8.67
CA LEU A 221 12.93 -1.14 -9.37
C LEU A 221 11.40 -1.08 -9.32
N GLY A 222 10.83 -0.78 -8.15
CA GLY A 222 9.40 -0.68 -7.97
C GLY A 222 8.75 0.51 -8.70
N GLU A 223 9.52 1.58 -8.98
CA GLU A 223 9.09 2.72 -9.80
C GLU A 223 9.14 2.39 -11.28
N LEU A 224 10.22 1.78 -11.76
CA LEU A 224 10.34 1.30 -13.14
C LEU A 224 9.17 0.38 -13.50
N LEU A 225 8.90 -0.63 -12.66
CA LEU A 225 7.75 -1.53 -12.82
C LEU A 225 6.40 -0.81 -12.67
N GLY A 226 6.37 0.40 -12.16
CA GLY A 226 5.17 1.22 -12.04
C GLY A 226 4.86 2.01 -13.29
N THR A 227 5.89 2.50 -13.97
CA THR A 227 5.75 3.30 -15.19
C THR A 227 5.16 2.46 -16.33
N ASP A 228 5.58 1.21 -16.46
CA ASP A 228 5.03 0.26 -17.45
C ASP A 228 3.56 -0.09 -17.20
N HIS A 229 3.08 0.05 -15.97
CA HIS A 229 1.68 -0.27 -15.64
C HIS A 229 0.72 0.89 -15.92
N ASP A 230 1.22 2.12 -15.92
CA ASP A 230 0.41 3.33 -16.11
C ASP A 230 0.34 3.73 -17.61
N LEU A 231 1.01 2.98 -18.49
CA LEU A 231 0.93 3.04 -19.96
C LEU A 231 -0.03 1.98 -20.51
#